data_a26fad06c39d590cd47c69d5494dd110
#
_entry.id   a26fad06c39d590cd47c69d5494dd110
#
_cell.length_a   1.000
_cell.length_b   1.000
_cell.length_c   1.000
_cell.angle_alpha   90.00
_cell.angle_beta   90.00
_cell.angle_gamma   90.00
#
_symmetry.space_group_name_H-M   'P 1'
#
loop_
_entity.id
_entity.type
_entity.pdbx_description
1 polymer ?
#
loop_
_entity_poly.entity_id
_entity_poly.type
_entity_poly.pdbx_seq_one_letter_code
_entity_poly.pdbx_strand_id
1 'polypeptide(L)'
;MHRSSPRFSRRLVGNRLLAGAVTAALLTTAACSSGSSSSSSGSNGKADEGNITYWFWGESDIPGIDKWMQSMATSYEKLHPKVHIKIVSQSSDSLIGSFRLAAQSHSGPDVDSQWATLPTLTPYWNGAVTPISDLVPKSETSQWVNTSENVADGKTVAMPLYLIGVPLVWNKNLFKQAGLDPEKAPTTWDEFLADCAALKAHGIVPLGMGNKDGFFGAWMFSIFARQALNSVDDLKSAIGGTGTLADSKVGPVLQKLYAAMQDLVQKGYVNPDVSSLDLTQGWQLFPQQKAAMSFATDGNALSWGKTLGAENVGVAAPPQWGDGELASAYDVTQSSDEFITSWSKNKAAAAAFMAWLHQPDNMASLYKQTGAFPADKRFDSSTITDELAKRLYTLDTAEKSVWLENYLPPTVDTNADIAAGQMILSGSGGPDEAVALWERVVKQWRLQQASEYNQYKKWAKNG
;
A
#
# COMPACT_ATOMS: atom_id res chain seq x y z
N MET A 1 53.14 -27.00 -18.14
CA MET A 1 53.78 -25.68 -17.85
C MET A 1 53.16 -25.15 -16.59
N HIS A 2 53.95 -25.10 -15.54
CA HIS A 2 53.67 -24.56 -14.20
C HIS A 2 53.50 -23.05 -14.18
N ARG A 3 52.62 -22.52 -13.33
CA ARG A 3 52.76 -21.26 -12.56
C ARG A 3 51.54 -21.14 -11.64
N SER A 4 51.61 -21.43 -10.35
CA SER A 4 52.13 -20.73 -9.17
C SER A 4 51.20 -19.61 -8.68
N SER A 5 50.46 -19.88 -7.60
CA SER A 5 49.71 -18.97 -6.72
C SER A 5 50.67 -18.22 -5.78
N PRO A 6 50.35 -17.01 -5.34
CA PRO A 6 50.99 -16.40 -4.18
C PRO A 6 50.11 -16.51 -2.92
N ARG A 7 50.74 -17.03 -1.88
CA ARG A 7 50.32 -16.99 -0.47
C ARG A 7 50.60 -15.58 0.08
N PHE A 8 49.63 -15.00 0.77
CA PHE A 8 49.84 -13.85 1.64
C PHE A 8 49.81 -14.28 3.11
N SER A 9 50.90 -13.94 3.78
CA SER A 9 51.25 -14.26 5.15
C SER A 9 50.51 -13.37 6.18
N ARG A 10 50.07 -14.00 7.27
CA ARG A 10 49.64 -13.36 8.52
C ARG A 10 50.84 -12.68 9.20
N ARG A 11 50.68 -11.41 9.60
CA ARG A 11 51.48 -10.81 10.66
C ARG A 11 50.60 -10.53 11.87
N LEU A 12 50.90 -11.21 12.96
CA LEU A 12 50.54 -10.93 14.34
C LEU A 12 51.36 -9.72 14.80
N VAL A 13 50.71 -8.73 15.41
CA VAL A 13 51.38 -7.76 16.27
C VAL A 13 50.61 -7.68 17.59
N GLY A 14 51.35 -7.87 18.64
CA GLY A 14 50.94 -8.15 19.98
C GLY A 14 50.56 -6.92 20.83
N ASN A 15 49.97 -7.29 21.93
CA ASN A 15 49.56 -6.55 23.11
C ASN A 15 50.48 -5.44 23.61
N ARG A 16 49.90 -4.35 24.09
CA ARG A 16 50.34 -3.75 25.38
C ARG A 16 49.13 -3.18 26.13
N LEU A 17 48.89 -3.77 27.28
CA LEU A 17 48.03 -3.28 28.37
C LEU A 17 48.71 -2.02 29.01
N LEU A 18 47.90 -1.03 29.30
CA LEU A 18 48.24 0.01 30.31
C LEU A 18 46.98 0.22 31.19
N ALA A 19 47.16 -0.22 32.42
CA ALA A 19 46.24 0.05 33.53
C ALA A 19 46.47 1.46 34.06
N GLY A 20 45.41 2.23 34.20
CA GLY A 20 45.41 3.52 34.91
C GLY A 20 44.25 3.57 35.92
N ALA A 21 44.58 3.40 37.18
CA ALA A 21 43.68 3.59 38.28
C ALA A 21 43.44 5.08 38.54
N VAL A 22 42.20 5.52 38.69
CA VAL A 22 41.84 6.81 39.29
C VAL A 22 40.78 6.60 40.36
N THR A 23 41.15 7.09 41.50
CA THR A 23 40.58 7.03 42.83
C THR A 23 39.17 7.66 42.93
N ALA A 24 38.33 7.02 43.70
CA ALA A 24 37.01 7.53 44.13
C ALA A 24 37.15 8.66 45.15
N ALA A 25 36.33 9.68 45.02
CA ALA A 25 36.00 10.63 46.07
C ALA A 25 34.48 10.65 46.29
N LEU A 26 34.02 10.09 47.38
CA LEU A 26 32.66 10.15 47.90
C LEU A 26 32.44 11.52 48.57
N LEU A 27 31.44 12.23 48.12
CA LEU A 27 30.81 13.30 48.89
C LEU A 27 29.30 13.04 48.96
N THR A 28 28.87 12.60 50.12
CA THR A 28 27.48 12.46 50.53
C THR A 28 26.91 13.81 50.93
N THR A 29 25.86 14.27 50.25
CA THR A 29 24.91 15.22 50.82
C THR A 29 23.51 14.66 50.68
N ALA A 30 22.93 14.28 51.82
CA ALA A 30 21.52 13.97 51.96
C ALA A 30 20.71 15.26 51.91
N ALA A 31 19.76 15.34 50.96
CA ALA A 31 18.64 16.27 51.01
C ALA A 31 17.37 15.50 50.71
N CYS A 32 16.56 15.28 51.74
CA CYS A 32 15.19 14.81 51.60
C CYS A 32 14.37 15.91 50.91
N SER A 33 13.82 15.63 49.75
CA SER A 33 12.67 16.34 49.21
C SER A 33 11.67 15.32 48.69
N SER A 34 10.46 15.40 49.21
CA SER A 34 9.28 14.68 48.80
C SER A 34 9.07 14.85 47.28
N GLY A 35 9.44 13.84 46.51
CA GLY A 35 9.24 13.80 45.08
C GLY A 35 7.86 13.22 44.74
N SER A 36 6.96 14.07 44.31
CA SER A 36 5.85 13.66 43.47
C SER A 36 6.40 12.91 42.26
N SER A 37 5.95 11.68 42.05
CA SER A 37 6.20 10.89 40.86
C SER A 37 5.58 11.60 39.66
N SER A 38 6.35 12.44 38.98
CA SER A 38 6.03 12.89 37.63
C SER A 38 6.34 11.72 36.67
N SER A 39 5.30 11.03 36.22
CA SER A 39 5.36 10.25 35.01
C SER A 39 5.92 11.15 33.91
N SER A 40 7.07 10.81 33.36
CA SER A 40 7.62 11.47 32.17
C SER A 40 6.70 11.16 30.97
N SER A 41 5.63 11.94 30.85
CA SER A 41 4.95 12.08 29.59
C SER A 41 5.94 12.72 28.62
N GLY A 42 6.41 11.97 27.62
CA GLY A 42 7.26 12.50 26.57
C GLY A 42 6.60 13.74 25.97
N SER A 43 7.32 14.85 25.94
CA SER A 43 6.82 16.10 25.38
C SER A 43 6.48 15.89 23.90
N ASN A 44 5.24 16.16 23.50
CA ASN A 44 4.79 16.10 22.09
C ASN A 44 5.38 17.23 21.23
N GLY A 45 6.22 18.09 21.80
CA GLY A 45 6.70 19.31 21.15
C GLY A 45 5.63 20.40 21.10
N LYS A 46 5.87 21.45 20.31
CA LYS A 46 4.91 22.53 20.04
C LYS A 46 4.38 22.39 18.60
N ALA A 47 3.16 22.86 18.37
CA ALA A 47 2.53 22.78 17.07
C ALA A 47 3.13 23.74 16.02
N ASP A 48 3.76 24.83 16.47
CA ASP A 48 4.27 25.92 15.64
C ASP A 48 5.79 25.96 15.51
N GLU A 49 6.50 24.93 16.02
CA GLU A 49 7.96 24.79 15.87
C GLU A 49 8.40 23.32 15.82
N GLY A 50 9.39 22.99 15.00
CA GLY A 50 10.00 21.66 14.93
C GLY A 50 10.63 21.35 13.60
N ASN A 51 11.45 20.29 13.58
CA ASN A 51 12.06 19.75 12.37
C ASN A 51 11.43 18.39 12.09
N ILE A 52 10.59 18.31 11.08
CA ILE A 52 9.82 17.12 10.72
C ILE A 52 10.51 16.42 9.56
N THR A 53 10.88 15.16 9.72
CA THR A 53 11.24 14.27 8.60
C THR A 53 10.03 13.43 8.24
N TYR A 54 9.56 13.57 7.01
CA TYR A 54 8.38 12.89 6.50
C TYR A 54 8.79 11.94 5.38
N TRP A 55 8.69 10.65 5.63
CA TRP A 55 8.83 9.63 4.60
C TRP A 55 7.50 9.52 3.88
N PHE A 56 7.48 9.94 2.63
CA PHE A 56 6.28 10.01 1.82
C PHE A 56 6.35 9.05 0.64
N TRP A 57 5.26 8.39 0.39
CA TRP A 57 5.09 7.49 -0.73
C TRP A 57 3.83 7.84 -1.52
N GLY A 58 3.83 7.67 -2.85
CA GLY A 58 2.65 7.92 -3.67
C GLY A 58 2.92 8.14 -5.15
N GLU A 59 4.16 8.47 -5.55
CA GLU A 59 4.48 8.85 -6.93
C GLU A 59 4.18 7.73 -7.96
N SER A 60 4.31 6.44 -7.57
CA SER A 60 3.97 5.30 -8.43
C SER A 60 2.49 5.22 -8.76
N ASP A 61 1.64 5.62 -7.80
CA ASP A 61 0.18 5.53 -7.93
C ASP A 61 -0.42 6.79 -8.53
N ILE A 62 0.10 7.93 -8.12
CA ILE A 62 -0.38 9.26 -8.49
C ILE A 62 0.79 10.08 -9.04
N PRO A 63 1.07 10.02 -10.33
CA PRO A 63 2.18 10.79 -10.93
C PRO A 63 2.10 12.28 -10.63
N GLY A 64 3.16 12.82 -10.03
CA GLY A 64 3.27 14.23 -9.64
C GLY A 64 2.91 14.55 -8.19
N ILE A 65 2.50 13.56 -7.38
CA ILE A 65 2.11 13.79 -5.99
C ILE A 65 3.29 14.17 -5.10
N ASP A 66 4.49 13.65 -5.36
CA ASP A 66 5.71 14.05 -4.65
C ASP A 66 5.97 15.55 -4.77
N LYS A 67 5.78 16.08 -5.98
CA LYS A 67 5.93 17.52 -6.24
C LYS A 67 4.86 18.34 -5.51
N TRP A 68 3.63 17.84 -5.45
CA TRP A 68 2.56 18.47 -4.69
C TRP A 68 2.92 18.49 -3.19
N MET A 69 3.32 17.36 -2.60
CA MET A 69 3.69 17.27 -1.19
C MET A 69 4.86 18.21 -0.83
N GLN A 70 5.88 18.30 -1.68
CA GLN A 70 6.98 19.25 -1.53
C GLN A 70 6.50 20.70 -1.53
N SER A 71 5.55 21.03 -2.41
CA SER A 71 4.95 22.37 -2.48
C SER A 71 4.10 22.69 -1.25
N MET A 72 3.42 21.70 -0.69
CA MET A 72 2.66 21.84 0.56
C MET A 72 3.58 22.08 1.74
N ALA A 73 4.66 21.31 1.88
CA ALA A 73 5.68 21.53 2.91
C ALA A 73 6.22 22.97 2.85
N THR A 74 6.64 23.42 1.66
CA THR A 74 7.13 24.79 1.44
C THR A 74 6.08 25.86 1.79
N SER A 75 4.81 25.61 1.48
CA SER A 75 3.71 26.55 1.77
C SER A 75 3.43 26.63 3.27
N TYR A 76 3.46 25.49 3.94
CA TYR A 76 3.28 25.42 5.41
C TYR A 76 4.41 26.13 6.15
N GLU A 77 5.67 25.92 5.75
CA GLU A 77 6.84 26.60 6.34
C GLU A 77 6.77 28.13 6.25
N LYS A 78 6.22 28.65 5.14
CA LYS A 78 5.99 30.12 4.99
C LYS A 78 4.98 30.64 6.01
N LEU A 79 3.96 29.86 6.35
CA LEU A 79 2.96 30.21 7.36
C LEU A 79 3.49 29.98 8.79
N HIS A 80 4.40 29.04 8.94
CA HIS A 80 4.96 28.60 10.22
C HIS A 80 6.51 28.60 10.16
N PRO A 81 7.18 29.78 10.23
CA PRO A 81 8.63 29.89 9.95
C PRO A 81 9.56 29.15 10.91
N LYS A 82 9.05 28.61 12.02
CA LYS A 82 9.81 27.78 12.95
C LYS A 82 9.61 26.27 12.74
N VAL A 83 8.80 25.91 11.75
CA VAL A 83 8.60 24.52 11.35
C VAL A 83 9.40 24.28 10.07
N HIS A 84 10.19 23.21 10.03
CA HIS A 84 10.95 22.78 8.86
C HIS A 84 10.56 21.35 8.52
N ILE A 85 10.18 21.11 7.26
CA ILE A 85 9.64 19.84 6.81
C ILE A 85 10.52 19.27 5.69
N LYS A 86 11.16 18.16 5.97
CA LYS A 86 11.93 17.41 4.98
C LYS A 86 11.10 16.25 4.45
N ILE A 87 10.59 16.36 3.23
CA ILE A 87 9.96 15.26 2.53
C ILE A 87 11.05 14.33 1.97
N VAL A 88 10.92 13.03 2.21
CA VAL A 88 11.79 11.98 1.69
C VAL A 88 10.92 10.98 0.96
N SER A 89 10.97 11.02 -0.37
CA SER A 89 10.21 10.08 -1.20
C SER A 89 10.70 8.65 -0.99
N GLN A 90 9.76 7.74 -0.81
CA GLN A 90 9.99 6.32 -0.65
C GLN A 90 9.54 5.58 -1.90
N SER A 91 10.20 4.46 -2.22
CA SER A 91 9.70 3.52 -3.23
C SER A 91 8.84 2.44 -2.59
N SER A 92 7.87 1.92 -3.33
CA SER A 92 7.00 0.82 -2.87
C SER A 92 7.79 -0.38 -2.34
N ASP A 93 8.87 -0.77 -3.04
CA ASP A 93 9.70 -1.93 -2.69
C ASP A 93 10.39 -1.81 -1.32
N SER A 94 10.77 -0.59 -0.93
CA SER A 94 11.55 -0.36 0.29
C SER A 94 10.71 0.08 1.48
N LEU A 95 9.48 0.54 1.26
CA LEU A 95 8.64 1.23 2.23
C LEU A 95 8.50 0.46 3.55
N ILE A 96 7.91 -0.74 3.51
CA ILE A 96 7.69 -1.56 4.71
C ILE A 96 9.01 -1.97 5.37
N GLY A 97 10.00 -2.38 4.56
CA GLY A 97 11.31 -2.81 5.05
C GLY A 97 12.07 -1.70 5.77
N SER A 98 12.12 -0.51 5.17
CA SER A 98 12.78 0.67 5.74
C SER A 98 12.13 1.11 7.04
N PHE A 99 10.79 1.16 7.07
CA PHE A 99 10.07 1.51 8.29
C PHE A 99 10.29 0.50 9.41
N ARG A 100 10.28 -0.81 9.10
CA ARG A 100 10.56 -1.84 10.11
C ARG A 100 11.93 -1.68 10.78
N LEU A 101 12.96 -1.31 10.00
CA LEU A 101 14.29 -1.03 10.56
C LEU A 101 14.29 0.24 11.41
N ALA A 102 13.61 1.30 10.97
CA ALA A 102 13.42 2.53 11.73
C ALA A 102 12.70 2.26 13.06
N ALA A 103 11.64 1.45 13.05
CA ALA A 103 10.88 1.06 14.22
C ALA A 103 11.72 0.25 15.23
N GLN A 104 12.56 -0.67 14.77
CA GLN A 104 13.47 -1.43 15.64
C GLN A 104 14.50 -0.56 16.35
N SER A 105 14.99 0.48 15.67
CA SER A 105 16.00 1.40 16.22
C SER A 105 15.39 2.60 16.94
N HIS A 106 14.06 2.78 16.94
CA HIS A 106 13.36 4.00 17.37
C HIS A 106 13.99 5.27 16.77
N SER A 107 14.39 5.19 15.48
CA SER A 107 15.10 6.24 14.78
C SER A 107 14.68 6.23 13.31
N GLY A 108 14.33 7.40 12.77
CA GLY A 108 13.88 7.52 11.39
C GLY A 108 12.94 8.72 11.23
N PRO A 109 11.85 8.58 10.47
CA PRO A 109 10.92 9.68 10.21
C PRO A 109 10.12 10.07 11.45
N ASP A 110 9.63 11.31 11.47
CA ASP A 110 8.58 11.77 12.38
C ASP A 110 7.19 11.33 11.87
N VAL A 111 7.00 11.35 10.55
CA VAL A 111 5.79 10.88 9.85
C VAL A 111 6.20 9.87 8.79
N ASP A 112 5.44 8.80 8.67
CA ASP A 112 5.63 7.77 7.64
C ASP A 112 4.32 7.50 6.91
N SER A 113 4.40 7.17 5.63
CA SER A 113 3.29 6.74 4.79
C SER A 113 3.30 5.22 4.65
N GLN A 114 2.15 4.58 4.80
CA GLN A 114 1.97 3.15 4.56
C GLN A 114 0.63 2.91 3.84
N TRP A 115 0.39 1.67 3.42
CA TRP A 115 -0.94 1.26 2.97
C TRP A 115 -1.90 1.14 4.15
N ALA A 116 -3.19 1.22 3.87
CA ALA A 116 -4.26 1.10 4.85
C ALA A 116 -4.25 -0.25 5.61
N THR A 117 -4.94 -0.28 6.73
CA THR A 117 -5.24 -1.46 7.55
C THR A 117 -3.97 -2.10 8.16
N LEU A 118 -3.60 -3.35 7.85
CA LEU A 118 -2.52 -4.05 8.56
C LEU A 118 -1.12 -3.47 8.35
N PRO A 119 -0.73 -2.95 7.19
CA PRO A 119 0.52 -2.21 7.05
C PRO A 119 0.68 -1.05 8.03
N THR A 120 -0.44 -0.42 8.40
CA THR A 120 -0.52 0.67 9.39
C THR A 120 -0.76 0.17 10.82
N LEU A 121 -1.65 -0.81 11.01
CA LEU A 121 -2.02 -1.33 12.34
C LEU A 121 -0.93 -2.20 12.97
N THR A 122 -0.17 -2.96 12.19
CA THR A 122 0.94 -3.78 12.72
C THR A 122 2.03 -2.93 13.38
N PRO A 123 2.53 -1.83 12.80
CA PRO A 123 3.38 -0.87 13.50
C PRO A 123 2.78 -0.31 14.78
N TYR A 124 1.48 0.01 14.79
CA TYR A 124 0.80 0.48 15.99
C TYR A 124 0.80 -0.59 17.11
N TRP A 125 0.48 -1.82 16.80
CA TRP A 125 0.50 -2.92 17.78
C TRP A 125 1.89 -3.17 18.36
N ASN A 126 2.94 -2.87 17.59
CA ASN A 126 4.34 -2.96 18.01
C ASN A 126 4.83 -1.70 18.74
N GLY A 127 3.95 -0.73 19.02
CA GLY A 127 4.30 0.49 19.77
C GLY A 127 5.09 1.52 18.97
N ALA A 128 5.17 1.38 17.65
CA ALA A 128 5.92 2.28 16.77
C ALA A 128 5.12 3.54 16.35
N VAL A 129 3.82 3.57 16.56
CA VAL A 129 2.91 4.64 16.11
C VAL A 129 2.22 5.31 17.28
N THR A 130 2.09 6.64 17.24
CA THR A 130 1.21 7.44 18.07
C THR A 130 -0.11 7.64 17.33
N PRO A 131 -1.27 7.19 17.84
CA PRO A 131 -2.54 7.36 17.16
C PRO A 131 -2.81 8.82 16.82
N ILE A 132 -3.22 9.09 15.59
CA ILE A 132 -3.51 10.46 15.16
C ILE A 132 -4.66 11.08 15.94
N SER A 133 -5.63 10.29 16.40
CA SER A 133 -6.74 10.73 17.23
C SER A 133 -6.34 11.22 18.63
N ASP A 134 -5.11 10.93 19.08
CA ASP A 134 -4.57 11.48 20.34
C ASP A 134 -4.00 12.89 20.14
N LEU A 135 -3.82 13.34 18.90
CA LEU A 135 -3.14 14.58 18.53
C LEU A 135 -4.04 15.54 17.74
N VAL A 136 -4.97 15.01 16.94
CA VAL A 136 -5.88 15.78 16.08
C VAL A 136 -7.30 15.68 16.62
N PRO A 137 -8.04 16.81 16.76
CA PRO A 137 -9.40 16.81 17.28
C PRO A 137 -10.36 15.95 16.46
N LYS A 138 -11.34 15.33 17.12
CA LYS A 138 -12.38 14.51 16.47
C LYS A 138 -13.19 15.30 15.43
N SER A 139 -13.36 16.60 15.61
CA SER A 139 -14.01 17.49 14.62
C SER A 139 -13.32 17.48 13.28
N GLU A 140 -11.99 17.25 13.25
CA GLU A 140 -11.20 17.14 12.03
C GLU A 140 -11.18 15.69 11.53
N THR A 141 -10.82 14.73 12.37
CA THR A 141 -10.71 13.32 11.96
C THR A 141 -12.04 12.74 11.46
N SER A 142 -13.18 13.27 11.89
CA SER A 142 -14.51 12.87 11.41
C SER A 142 -14.84 13.33 9.99
N GLN A 143 -14.06 14.26 9.43
CA GLN A 143 -14.19 14.71 8.03
C GLN A 143 -13.47 13.76 7.06
N TRP A 144 -12.57 12.94 7.53
CA TRP A 144 -11.80 12.02 6.69
C TRP A 144 -12.65 10.83 6.23
N VAL A 145 -12.33 10.30 5.06
CA VAL A 145 -13.00 9.15 4.45
C VAL A 145 -12.30 7.85 4.87
N ASN A 146 -13.04 6.77 4.99
CA ASN A 146 -12.54 5.40 5.23
C ASN A 146 -11.67 5.21 6.49
N THR A 147 -11.79 6.07 7.48
CA THR A 147 -10.99 5.96 8.72
C THR A 147 -11.27 4.68 9.52
N SER A 148 -12.40 3.97 9.26
CA SER A 148 -12.77 2.74 9.97
C SER A 148 -11.75 1.61 9.78
N GLU A 149 -11.04 1.56 8.67
CA GLU A 149 -10.02 0.54 8.39
C GLU A 149 -8.74 0.74 9.24
N ASN A 150 -8.53 1.95 9.75
CA ASN A 150 -7.37 2.34 10.55
C ASN A 150 -7.70 2.54 12.04
N VAL A 151 -8.73 1.87 12.52
CA VAL A 151 -9.12 1.91 13.94
C VAL A 151 -8.60 0.69 14.67
N ALA A 152 -7.87 0.93 15.74
CA ALA A 152 -7.48 -0.10 16.70
C ALA A 152 -7.65 0.41 18.14
N ASP A 153 -8.14 -0.44 19.03
CA ASP A 153 -8.41 -0.11 20.45
C ASP A 153 -9.27 1.17 20.61
N GLY A 154 -10.19 1.43 19.67
CA GLY A 154 -11.07 2.61 19.67
C GLY A 154 -10.39 3.92 19.25
N LYS A 155 -9.17 3.86 18.72
CA LYS A 155 -8.41 5.01 18.25
C LYS A 155 -8.22 4.98 16.74
N THR A 156 -8.34 6.13 16.09
CA THR A 156 -7.89 6.30 14.70
C THR A 156 -6.36 6.40 14.71
N VAL A 157 -5.69 5.46 14.06
CA VAL A 157 -4.23 5.32 14.11
C VAL A 157 -3.56 6.24 13.11
N ALA A 158 -4.09 6.36 11.89
CA ALA A 158 -3.50 7.10 10.78
C ALA A 158 -4.50 8.03 10.09
N MET A 159 -3.96 8.93 9.29
CA MET A 159 -4.70 9.88 8.46
C MET A 159 -4.69 9.38 7.01
N PRO A 160 -5.83 9.06 6.39
CA PRO A 160 -5.91 8.79 4.96
C PRO A 160 -5.70 10.10 4.17
N LEU A 161 -4.87 10.09 3.15
CA LEU A 161 -4.60 11.31 2.36
C LEU A 161 -5.40 11.37 1.07
N TYR A 162 -5.45 10.27 0.31
CA TYR A 162 -6.18 10.19 -0.96
C TYR A 162 -6.75 8.79 -1.17
N LEU A 163 -7.77 8.70 -2.02
CA LEU A 163 -8.38 7.45 -2.46
C LEU A 163 -7.61 6.90 -3.66
N ILE A 164 -7.55 5.61 -3.76
CA ILE A 164 -7.07 4.89 -4.95
C ILE A 164 -8.05 3.78 -5.28
N GLY A 165 -8.55 3.81 -6.51
CA GLY A 165 -9.24 2.71 -7.14
C GLY A 165 -8.35 2.01 -8.16
N VAL A 166 -8.67 0.76 -8.46
CA VAL A 166 -7.98 -0.03 -9.49
C VAL A 166 -8.99 -0.51 -10.53
N PRO A 167 -9.42 0.37 -11.44
CA PRO A 167 -10.34 0.02 -12.52
C PRO A 167 -9.70 -0.91 -13.54
N LEU A 168 -10.53 -1.59 -14.32
CA LEU A 168 -10.14 -2.04 -15.65
C LEU A 168 -10.03 -0.79 -16.56
N VAL A 169 -8.87 -0.60 -17.15
CA VAL A 169 -8.61 0.47 -18.13
C VAL A 169 -8.43 -0.17 -19.51
N TRP A 170 -9.09 0.38 -20.54
CA TRP A 170 -8.90 -0.11 -21.91
C TRP A 170 -8.69 1.00 -22.94
N ASN A 171 -7.91 0.68 -23.97
CA ASN A 171 -7.64 1.55 -25.11
C ASN A 171 -8.72 1.34 -26.18
N LYS A 172 -9.62 2.32 -26.34
CA LYS A 172 -10.75 2.26 -27.28
C LYS A 172 -10.32 2.09 -28.73
N ASN A 173 -9.16 2.65 -29.11
CA ASN A 173 -8.65 2.51 -30.49
C ASN A 173 -8.18 1.08 -30.77
N LEU A 174 -7.53 0.41 -29.82
CA LEU A 174 -7.10 -0.97 -29.95
C LEU A 174 -8.30 -1.93 -29.94
N PHE A 175 -9.34 -1.64 -29.15
CA PHE A 175 -10.61 -2.38 -29.17
C PHE A 175 -11.25 -2.28 -30.57
N LYS A 176 -11.36 -1.07 -31.13
CA LYS A 176 -11.89 -0.86 -32.48
C LYS A 176 -11.07 -1.60 -33.56
N GLN A 177 -9.75 -1.64 -33.45
CA GLN A 177 -8.88 -2.38 -34.35
C GLN A 177 -9.14 -3.89 -34.29
N ALA A 178 -9.50 -4.42 -33.13
CA ALA A 178 -9.86 -5.81 -32.91
C ALA A 178 -11.33 -6.15 -33.30
N GLY A 179 -12.10 -5.16 -33.77
CA GLY A 179 -13.52 -5.33 -34.09
C GLY A 179 -14.44 -5.36 -32.87
N LEU A 180 -13.93 -4.96 -31.70
CA LEU A 180 -14.70 -4.84 -30.47
C LEU A 180 -15.39 -3.46 -30.41
N ASP A 181 -16.47 -3.37 -29.63
CA ASP A 181 -17.13 -2.10 -29.34
C ASP A 181 -16.23 -1.26 -28.41
N PRO A 182 -15.70 -0.12 -28.87
CA PRO A 182 -14.79 0.71 -28.08
C PRO A 182 -15.44 1.34 -26.84
N GLU A 183 -16.79 1.45 -26.82
CA GLU A 183 -17.52 2.07 -25.70
C GLU A 183 -18.02 1.05 -24.67
N LYS A 184 -17.84 -0.26 -24.93
CA LYS A 184 -18.31 -1.32 -24.05
C LYS A 184 -17.16 -2.00 -23.34
N ALA A 185 -17.12 -1.89 -21.99
CA ALA A 185 -16.24 -2.71 -21.18
C ALA A 185 -16.77 -4.14 -21.05
N PRO A 186 -15.91 -5.16 -20.91
CA PRO A 186 -16.34 -6.48 -20.46
C PRO A 186 -16.86 -6.39 -19.03
N THR A 187 -18.07 -6.90 -18.80
CA THR A 187 -18.74 -6.86 -17.49
C THR A 187 -18.65 -8.18 -16.72
N THR A 188 -18.36 -9.28 -17.44
CA THR A 188 -18.18 -10.62 -16.87
C THR A 188 -16.81 -11.17 -17.25
N TRP A 189 -16.35 -12.17 -16.49
CA TRP A 189 -15.10 -12.87 -16.80
C TRP A 189 -15.11 -13.51 -18.18
N ASP A 190 -16.24 -14.07 -18.60
CA ASP A 190 -16.38 -14.68 -19.93
C ASP A 190 -16.29 -13.63 -21.06
N GLU A 191 -16.93 -12.46 -20.90
CA GLU A 191 -16.77 -11.33 -21.83
C GLU A 191 -15.31 -10.86 -21.86
N PHE A 192 -14.65 -10.74 -20.71
CA PHE A 192 -13.23 -10.37 -20.64
C PHE A 192 -12.33 -11.36 -21.39
N LEU A 193 -12.54 -12.65 -21.24
CA LEU A 193 -11.80 -13.67 -21.96
C LEU A 193 -12.09 -13.65 -23.49
N ALA A 194 -13.34 -13.35 -23.89
CA ALA A 194 -13.72 -13.19 -25.28
C ALA A 194 -13.02 -11.98 -25.91
N ASP A 195 -12.97 -10.85 -25.23
CA ASP A 195 -12.25 -9.66 -25.67
C ASP A 195 -10.73 -9.92 -25.77
N CYS A 196 -10.15 -10.63 -24.79
CA CYS A 196 -8.76 -11.06 -24.86
C CYS A 196 -8.48 -11.93 -26.09
N ALA A 197 -9.38 -12.85 -26.41
CA ALA A 197 -9.24 -13.72 -27.60
C ALA A 197 -9.33 -12.92 -28.90
N ALA A 198 -10.25 -11.96 -28.99
CA ALA A 198 -10.41 -11.10 -30.16
C ALA A 198 -9.18 -10.19 -30.35
N LEU A 199 -8.68 -9.55 -29.31
CA LEU A 199 -7.47 -8.73 -29.34
C LEU A 199 -6.26 -9.55 -29.81
N LYS A 200 -6.05 -10.72 -29.21
CA LYS A 200 -4.95 -11.62 -29.58
C LYS A 200 -5.03 -12.06 -31.03
N ALA A 201 -6.23 -12.38 -31.55
CA ALA A 201 -6.44 -12.79 -32.96
C ALA A 201 -6.02 -11.68 -33.94
N HIS A 202 -6.01 -10.42 -33.50
CA HIS A 202 -5.55 -9.27 -34.30
C HIS A 202 -4.09 -8.88 -33.99
N GLY A 203 -3.33 -9.72 -33.26
CA GLY A 203 -1.94 -9.47 -32.92
C GLY A 203 -1.71 -8.39 -31.85
N ILE A 204 -2.77 -8.03 -31.10
CA ILE A 204 -2.73 -7.05 -30.02
C ILE A 204 -2.55 -7.80 -28.70
N VAL A 205 -1.61 -7.39 -27.84
CA VAL A 205 -1.50 -7.92 -26.47
C VAL A 205 -2.74 -7.49 -25.69
N PRO A 206 -3.53 -8.44 -25.17
CA PRO A 206 -4.77 -8.09 -24.47
C PRO A 206 -4.53 -7.32 -23.17
N LEU A 207 -3.67 -7.85 -22.29
CA LEU A 207 -3.46 -7.34 -20.93
C LEU A 207 -1.99 -7.01 -20.69
N GLY A 208 -1.70 -5.75 -20.41
CA GLY A 208 -0.37 -5.28 -20.03
C GLY A 208 -0.15 -5.42 -18.52
N MET A 209 0.88 -6.19 -18.13
CA MET A 209 1.23 -6.47 -16.75
C MET A 209 2.74 -6.43 -16.55
N GLY A 210 3.17 -6.05 -15.33
CA GLY A 210 4.54 -6.24 -14.85
C GLY A 210 4.49 -6.89 -13.48
N ASN A 211 5.22 -7.99 -13.28
CA ASN A 211 5.14 -8.78 -12.05
C ASN A 211 6.51 -9.25 -11.52
N LYS A 212 7.59 -8.59 -11.92
CA LYS A 212 8.94 -8.86 -11.39
C LYS A 212 9.00 -8.65 -9.88
N ASP A 213 8.36 -7.59 -9.40
CA ASP A 213 8.21 -7.26 -7.98
C ASP A 213 7.08 -8.05 -7.28
N GLY A 214 6.17 -8.66 -8.05
CA GLY A 214 5.07 -9.50 -7.57
C GLY A 214 3.77 -8.77 -7.26
N PHE A 215 3.76 -7.44 -7.23
CA PHE A 215 2.59 -6.66 -6.84
C PHE A 215 1.38 -6.87 -7.74
N PHE A 216 1.58 -6.98 -9.07
CA PHE A 216 0.42 -7.18 -9.94
C PHE A 216 -0.27 -8.52 -9.67
N GLY A 217 0.51 -9.58 -9.41
CA GLY A 217 -0.02 -10.88 -9.05
C GLY A 217 -0.81 -10.86 -7.73
N ALA A 218 -0.31 -10.13 -6.72
CA ALA A 218 -0.99 -9.91 -5.45
C ALA A 218 -2.29 -9.10 -5.63
N TRP A 219 -2.27 -8.07 -6.48
CA TRP A 219 -3.49 -7.29 -6.77
C TRP A 219 -4.62 -8.12 -7.37
N MET A 220 -4.31 -9.18 -8.12
CA MET A 220 -5.33 -10.11 -8.62
C MET A 220 -6.13 -10.76 -7.49
N PHE A 221 -5.51 -10.95 -6.30
CA PHE A 221 -6.21 -11.42 -5.11
C PHE A 221 -7.26 -10.40 -4.65
N SER A 222 -6.90 -9.12 -4.55
CA SER A 222 -7.85 -8.07 -4.18
C SER A 222 -8.90 -7.81 -5.26
N ILE A 223 -8.52 -7.84 -6.55
CA ILE A 223 -9.42 -7.54 -7.67
C ILE A 223 -10.44 -8.66 -7.89
N PHE A 224 -10.02 -9.93 -7.86
CA PHE A 224 -10.84 -11.06 -8.25
C PHE A 224 -11.22 -11.98 -7.10
N ALA A 225 -10.29 -12.44 -6.24
CA ALA A 225 -10.63 -13.37 -5.17
C ALA A 225 -11.65 -12.79 -4.20
N ARG A 226 -11.61 -11.49 -3.93
CA ARG A 226 -12.62 -10.74 -3.18
C ARG A 226 -14.05 -11.08 -3.64
N GLN A 227 -14.28 -11.13 -4.94
CA GLN A 227 -15.61 -11.32 -5.51
C GLN A 227 -16.22 -12.72 -5.21
N ALA A 228 -15.41 -13.67 -4.77
CA ALA A 228 -15.90 -15.00 -4.38
C ALA A 228 -16.09 -15.14 -2.85
N LEU A 229 -15.88 -14.07 -2.07
CA LEU A 229 -16.07 -14.05 -0.63
C LEU A 229 -17.35 -13.29 -0.26
N ASN A 230 -17.97 -13.66 0.87
CA ASN A 230 -19.16 -12.98 1.38
C ASN A 230 -18.79 -11.80 2.27
N SER A 231 -17.65 -11.88 2.95
CA SER A 231 -17.14 -10.78 3.78
C SER A 231 -15.63 -10.89 3.95
N VAL A 232 -14.98 -9.82 4.42
CA VAL A 232 -13.57 -9.85 4.84
C VAL A 232 -13.36 -10.77 6.04
N ASP A 233 -14.40 -11.12 6.79
CA ASP A 233 -14.32 -12.05 7.92
C ASP A 233 -14.03 -13.49 7.46
N ASP A 234 -14.38 -13.85 6.23
CA ASP A 234 -13.96 -15.11 5.62
C ASP A 234 -12.42 -15.20 5.55
N LEU A 235 -11.77 -14.11 5.11
CA LEU A 235 -10.30 -14.01 5.09
C LEU A 235 -9.72 -13.92 6.52
N LYS A 236 -10.27 -13.03 7.37
CA LYS A 236 -9.81 -12.88 8.76
C LYS A 236 -9.87 -14.20 9.52
N SER A 237 -10.93 -14.98 9.31
CA SER A 237 -11.12 -16.30 9.94
C SER A 237 -10.13 -17.34 9.40
N ALA A 238 -9.86 -17.33 8.09
CA ALA A 238 -8.89 -18.22 7.47
C ALA A 238 -7.46 -17.95 7.97
N ILE A 239 -7.05 -16.67 8.05
CA ILE A 239 -5.70 -16.29 8.50
C ILE A 239 -5.56 -16.37 10.02
N GLY A 240 -6.55 -15.88 10.78
CA GLY A 240 -6.53 -15.81 12.24
C GLY A 240 -7.00 -17.09 12.95
N GLY A 241 -7.60 -18.05 12.24
CA GLY A 241 -8.07 -19.30 12.78
C GLY A 241 -6.95 -20.31 13.10
N THR A 242 -7.33 -21.51 13.51
CA THR A 242 -6.40 -22.63 13.80
C THR A 242 -6.47 -23.73 12.74
N GLY A 243 -7.46 -23.70 11.85
CA GLY A 243 -7.64 -24.63 10.75
C GLY A 243 -6.67 -24.43 9.60
N THR A 244 -6.75 -25.30 8.61
CA THR A 244 -6.02 -25.16 7.35
C THR A 244 -6.71 -24.17 6.42
N LEU A 245 -5.99 -23.60 5.47
CA LEU A 245 -6.60 -22.77 4.42
C LEU A 245 -7.48 -23.62 3.51
N ALA A 246 -7.09 -24.87 3.24
CA ALA A 246 -7.86 -25.79 2.42
C ALA A 246 -9.26 -26.07 2.98
N ASP A 247 -9.40 -26.09 4.32
CA ASP A 247 -10.70 -26.29 5.00
C ASP A 247 -11.47 -24.99 5.17
N SER A 248 -10.92 -23.85 4.77
CA SER A 248 -11.55 -22.53 4.84
C SER A 248 -12.27 -22.19 3.53
N LYS A 249 -13.05 -21.10 3.52
CA LYS A 249 -13.63 -20.56 2.28
C LYS A 249 -12.57 -19.98 1.33
N VAL A 250 -11.41 -19.57 1.86
CA VAL A 250 -10.35 -18.90 1.09
C VAL A 250 -9.56 -19.89 0.25
N GLY A 251 -9.28 -21.10 0.73
CA GLY A 251 -8.49 -22.09 -0.01
C GLY A 251 -9.00 -22.39 -1.42
N PRO A 252 -10.27 -22.80 -1.57
CA PRO A 252 -10.87 -23.00 -2.90
C PRO A 252 -10.88 -21.75 -3.79
N VAL A 253 -11.02 -20.56 -3.19
CA VAL A 253 -10.98 -19.28 -3.92
C VAL A 253 -9.58 -19.02 -4.47
N LEU A 254 -8.53 -19.23 -3.66
CA LEU A 254 -7.13 -19.12 -4.12
C LEU A 254 -6.84 -20.10 -5.26
N GLN A 255 -7.30 -21.35 -5.14
CA GLN A 255 -7.15 -22.36 -6.17
C GLN A 255 -7.76 -21.91 -7.51
N LYS A 256 -8.98 -21.40 -7.46
CA LYS A 256 -9.70 -20.89 -8.64
C LYS A 256 -8.98 -19.65 -9.22
N LEU A 257 -8.52 -18.74 -8.37
CA LEU A 257 -7.78 -17.53 -8.79
C LEU A 257 -6.50 -17.89 -9.54
N TYR A 258 -5.66 -18.72 -8.94
CA TYR A 258 -4.37 -19.08 -9.53
C TYR A 258 -4.54 -19.91 -10.82
N ALA A 259 -5.57 -20.72 -10.90
CA ALA A 259 -5.92 -21.40 -12.15
C ALA A 259 -6.34 -20.41 -13.24
N ALA A 260 -7.13 -19.39 -12.91
CA ALA A 260 -7.51 -18.33 -13.86
C ALA A 260 -6.30 -17.50 -14.32
N MET A 261 -5.40 -17.12 -13.39
CA MET A 261 -4.17 -16.39 -13.73
C MET A 261 -3.25 -17.22 -14.63
N GLN A 262 -3.07 -18.52 -14.33
CA GLN A 262 -2.29 -19.43 -15.15
C GLN A 262 -2.88 -19.56 -16.57
N ASP A 263 -4.21 -19.63 -16.69
CA ASP A 263 -4.93 -19.70 -17.95
C ASP A 263 -4.68 -18.45 -18.82
N LEU A 264 -4.67 -17.25 -18.24
CA LEU A 264 -4.32 -16.01 -18.95
C LEU A 264 -2.90 -16.08 -19.56
N VAL A 265 -1.93 -16.58 -18.80
CA VAL A 265 -0.55 -16.77 -19.29
C VAL A 265 -0.49 -17.82 -20.40
N GLN A 266 -1.07 -19.00 -20.18
CA GLN A 266 -1.05 -20.12 -21.13
C GLN A 266 -1.75 -19.78 -22.44
N LYS A 267 -2.83 -19.00 -22.37
CA LYS A 267 -3.53 -18.49 -23.55
C LYS A 267 -2.80 -17.33 -24.25
N GLY A 268 -1.71 -16.82 -23.65
CA GLY A 268 -0.96 -15.67 -24.17
C GLY A 268 -1.81 -14.40 -24.21
N TYR A 269 -2.63 -14.18 -23.19
CA TYR A 269 -3.43 -12.96 -23.01
C TYR A 269 -2.67 -11.88 -22.25
N VAL A 270 -1.51 -12.23 -21.68
CA VAL A 270 -0.59 -11.33 -20.98
C VAL A 270 0.65 -11.11 -21.85
N ASN A 271 1.31 -9.97 -21.73
CA ASN A 271 2.58 -9.70 -22.41
C ASN A 271 3.65 -10.74 -22.00
N PRO A 272 4.50 -11.18 -22.94
CA PRO A 272 5.42 -12.31 -22.72
C PRO A 272 6.55 -12.01 -21.72
N ASP A 273 6.82 -10.73 -21.45
CA ASP A 273 7.87 -10.24 -20.55
C ASP A 273 7.35 -9.87 -19.15
N VAL A 274 6.13 -10.32 -18.78
CA VAL A 274 5.46 -10.02 -17.50
C VAL A 274 6.33 -10.24 -16.27
N SER A 275 7.16 -11.28 -16.25
CA SER A 275 8.05 -11.61 -15.11
C SER A 275 9.36 -10.81 -15.11
N SER A 276 9.63 -10.03 -16.15
CA SER A 276 10.84 -9.21 -16.29
C SER A 276 10.59 -7.73 -16.03
N LEU A 277 9.35 -7.28 -16.16
CA LEU A 277 8.91 -5.93 -15.90
C LEU A 277 8.38 -5.83 -14.46
N ASP A 278 8.74 -4.77 -13.73
CA ASP A 278 8.04 -4.41 -12.50
C ASP A 278 6.65 -3.83 -12.79
N LEU A 279 5.86 -3.60 -11.74
CA LEU A 279 4.50 -3.07 -11.86
C LEU A 279 4.44 -1.80 -12.73
N THR A 280 5.30 -0.82 -12.43
CA THR A 280 5.33 0.47 -13.13
C THR A 280 5.74 0.31 -14.60
N GLN A 281 6.72 -0.54 -14.89
CA GLN A 281 7.14 -0.85 -16.26
C GLN A 281 6.03 -1.55 -17.06
N GLY A 282 5.29 -2.48 -16.40
CA GLY A 282 4.12 -3.14 -17.01
C GLY A 282 3.02 -2.15 -17.38
N TRP A 283 2.73 -1.18 -16.52
CA TRP A 283 1.78 -0.12 -16.80
C TRP A 283 2.15 0.74 -18.00
N GLN A 284 3.45 0.94 -18.28
CA GLN A 284 3.89 1.72 -19.44
C GLN A 284 3.55 1.06 -20.78
N LEU A 285 3.18 -0.22 -20.80
CA LEU A 285 2.73 -0.88 -22.05
C LEU A 285 1.42 -0.26 -22.57
N PHE A 286 0.55 0.21 -21.69
CA PHE A 286 -0.74 0.79 -22.07
C PHE A 286 -0.59 2.15 -22.80
N PRO A 287 0.02 3.20 -22.24
CA PRO A 287 0.18 4.47 -22.95
C PRO A 287 1.11 4.38 -24.17
N GLN A 288 1.96 3.35 -24.25
CA GLN A 288 2.73 3.02 -25.45
C GLN A 288 1.91 2.26 -26.51
N GLN A 289 0.64 1.99 -26.23
CA GLN A 289 -0.29 1.23 -27.09
C GLN A 289 0.22 -0.19 -27.44
N LYS A 290 1.04 -0.77 -26.56
CA LYS A 290 1.56 -2.14 -26.68
C LYS A 290 0.64 -3.18 -26.03
N ALA A 291 -0.30 -2.75 -25.18
CA ALA A 291 -1.34 -3.58 -24.60
C ALA A 291 -2.68 -2.83 -24.63
N ALA A 292 -3.76 -3.57 -24.84
CA ALA A 292 -5.10 -2.99 -24.99
C ALA A 292 -5.79 -2.71 -23.66
N MET A 293 -5.50 -3.48 -22.61
CA MET A 293 -6.09 -3.36 -21.29
C MET A 293 -5.01 -3.40 -20.21
N SER A 294 -5.34 -2.84 -19.04
CA SER A 294 -4.58 -3.03 -17.80
C SER A 294 -5.49 -2.81 -16.60
N PHE A 295 -5.13 -3.37 -15.45
CA PHE A 295 -5.63 -2.93 -14.15
C PHE A 295 -4.60 -1.95 -13.60
N ALA A 296 -5.01 -0.72 -13.35
CA ALA A 296 -4.09 0.33 -12.94
C ALA A 296 -4.79 1.35 -12.03
N THR A 297 -4.01 2.12 -11.29
CA THR A 297 -4.56 3.14 -10.40
C THR A 297 -5.25 4.27 -11.18
N ASP A 298 -6.17 4.95 -10.53
CA ASP A 298 -6.89 6.10 -11.11
C ASP A 298 -5.95 7.18 -11.61
N GLY A 299 -4.90 7.46 -10.83
CA GLY A 299 -3.88 8.44 -11.22
C GLY A 299 -3.17 8.05 -12.51
N ASN A 300 -2.87 6.77 -12.70
CA ASN A 300 -2.31 6.26 -13.94
C ASN A 300 -3.33 6.36 -15.08
N ALA A 301 -4.58 5.96 -14.87
CA ALA A 301 -5.65 6.07 -15.86
C ALA A 301 -5.85 7.52 -16.34
N LEU A 302 -5.86 8.49 -15.40
CA LEU A 302 -5.93 9.92 -15.71
C LEU A 302 -4.70 10.43 -16.48
N SER A 303 -3.51 9.99 -16.11
CA SER A 303 -2.26 10.30 -16.81
C SER A 303 -2.26 9.77 -18.25
N TRP A 304 -2.79 8.55 -18.44
CA TRP A 304 -2.96 7.96 -19.76
C TRP A 304 -4.00 8.69 -20.60
N GLY A 305 -5.09 9.15 -19.98
CA GLY A 305 -6.07 10.03 -20.63
C GLY A 305 -5.44 11.33 -21.16
N LYS A 306 -4.53 11.93 -20.39
CA LYS A 306 -3.77 13.13 -20.85
C LYS A 306 -2.84 12.81 -22.03
N THR A 307 -2.29 11.59 -22.08
CA THR A 307 -1.32 11.17 -23.11
C THR A 307 -2.01 10.73 -24.42
N LEU A 308 -3.11 9.99 -24.30
CA LEU A 308 -3.78 9.33 -25.45
C LEU A 308 -5.01 10.11 -25.93
N GLY A 309 -5.48 11.12 -25.19
CA GLY A 309 -6.81 11.70 -25.28
C GLY A 309 -7.80 10.97 -24.38
N ALA A 310 -8.47 11.69 -23.48
CA ALA A 310 -9.38 11.08 -22.50
C ALA A 310 -10.54 10.29 -23.17
N GLU A 311 -10.98 10.73 -24.35
CA GLU A 311 -11.97 10.06 -25.18
C GLU A 311 -11.54 8.67 -25.69
N ASN A 312 -10.22 8.42 -25.74
CA ASN A 312 -9.64 7.13 -26.20
C ASN A 312 -9.36 6.15 -25.06
N VAL A 313 -9.60 6.56 -23.82
CA VAL A 313 -9.40 5.72 -22.63
C VAL A 313 -10.76 5.40 -22.01
N GLY A 314 -11.04 4.12 -21.85
CA GLY A 314 -12.21 3.63 -21.13
C GLY A 314 -11.82 3.16 -19.75
N VAL A 315 -12.71 3.35 -18.76
CA VAL A 315 -12.57 2.85 -17.39
C VAL A 315 -13.87 2.23 -16.91
N ALA A 316 -13.77 1.11 -16.21
CA ALA A 316 -14.90 0.40 -15.59
C ALA A 316 -14.46 -0.35 -14.35
N ALA A 317 -15.42 -0.77 -13.54
CA ALA A 317 -15.16 -1.76 -12.50
C ALA A 317 -14.56 -3.05 -13.14
N PRO A 318 -13.72 -3.80 -12.40
CA PRO A 318 -13.23 -5.10 -12.86
C PRO A 318 -14.40 -6.03 -13.25
N PRO A 319 -14.23 -6.88 -14.27
CA PRO A 319 -15.29 -7.79 -14.68
C PRO A 319 -15.68 -8.74 -13.55
N GLN A 320 -16.95 -9.11 -13.50
CA GLN A 320 -17.45 -10.03 -12.49
C GLN A 320 -16.83 -11.43 -12.71
N TRP A 321 -16.12 -11.91 -11.68
CA TRP A 321 -15.42 -13.19 -11.65
C TRP A 321 -16.01 -14.17 -10.63
N GLY A 322 -16.59 -13.65 -9.56
CA GLY A 322 -17.22 -14.39 -8.45
C GLY A 322 -18.64 -13.95 -8.20
N ASP A 323 -19.32 -14.67 -7.32
CA ASP A 323 -20.74 -14.50 -6.95
C ASP A 323 -20.95 -14.32 -5.43
N GLY A 324 -19.88 -14.05 -4.68
CA GLY A 324 -19.95 -13.72 -3.26
C GLY A 324 -20.57 -12.35 -3.01
N GLU A 325 -20.93 -12.04 -1.78
CA GLU A 325 -21.53 -10.75 -1.42
C GLU A 325 -20.57 -9.56 -1.68
N LEU A 326 -19.25 -9.80 -1.67
CA LEU A 326 -18.26 -8.79 -2.01
C LEU A 326 -18.07 -8.58 -3.53
N ALA A 327 -18.75 -9.35 -4.38
CA ALA A 327 -18.68 -9.17 -5.84
C ALA A 327 -19.11 -7.78 -6.30
N SER A 328 -20.05 -7.15 -5.57
CA SER A 328 -20.53 -5.79 -5.86
C SER A 328 -19.64 -4.69 -5.30
N ALA A 329 -18.61 -5.02 -4.49
CA ALA A 329 -17.70 -4.02 -3.96
C ALA A 329 -16.65 -3.66 -5.01
N TYR A 330 -16.45 -2.37 -5.27
CA TYR A 330 -15.36 -1.86 -6.06
C TYR A 330 -14.07 -1.78 -5.23
N ASP A 331 -12.92 -1.95 -5.86
CA ASP A 331 -11.62 -1.96 -5.17
C ASP A 331 -11.15 -0.54 -4.92
N VAL A 332 -11.56 0.05 -3.80
CA VAL A 332 -11.08 1.35 -3.34
C VAL A 332 -10.34 1.15 -2.03
N THR A 333 -9.16 1.76 -1.94
CA THR A 333 -8.38 1.81 -0.71
C THR A 333 -7.99 3.26 -0.41
N GLN A 334 -7.71 3.59 0.86
CA GLN A 334 -7.11 4.89 1.17
C GLN A 334 -5.71 5.03 0.58
N SER A 335 -5.06 3.94 0.34
CA SER A 335 -3.74 3.82 -0.25
C SER A 335 -2.61 4.42 0.56
N SER A 336 -2.58 5.76 0.72
CA SER A 336 -1.56 6.43 1.53
C SER A 336 -2.15 6.81 2.87
N ASP A 337 -1.74 6.11 3.92
CA ASP A 337 -2.12 6.35 5.29
C ASP A 337 -0.91 6.90 6.06
N GLU A 338 -1.07 8.12 6.52
CA GLU A 338 -0.03 8.90 7.15
C GLU A 338 -0.11 8.73 8.68
N PHE A 339 0.96 8.32 9.31
CA PHE A 339 0.99 8.19 10.76
C PHE A 339 2.24 8.80 11.40
N ILE A 340 2.10 9.21 12.66
CA ILE A 340 3.17 9.82 13.44
C ILE A 340 3.86 8.75 14.26
N THR A 341 5.19 8.71 14.19
CA THR A 341 5.99 7.72 14.91
C THR A 341 6.01 7.98 16.41
N SER A 342 6.06 6.91 17.21
CA SER A 342 6.07 7.02 18.68
C SER A 342 7.32 7.71 19.23
N TRP A 343 8.45 7.64 18.51
CA TRP A 343 9.73 8.28 18.87
C TRP A 343 9.87 9.73 18.42
N SER A 344 8.96 10.23 17.58
CA SER A 344 8.99 11.64 17.17
C SER A 344 8.96 12.56 18.37
N LYS A 345 9.81 13.57 18.36
CA LYS A 345 9.82 14.68 19.32
C LYS A 345 8.99 15.88 18.84
N ASN A 346 8.51 15.82 17.61
CA ASN A 346 7.79 16.88 16.90
C ASN A 346 6.32 16.51 16.64
N LYS A 347 5.72 15.62 17.46
CA LYS A 347 4.39 15.07 17.22
C LYS A 347 3.31 16.13 17.02
N ALA A 348 3.34 17.21 17.84
CA ALA A 348 2.35 18.26 17.74
C ALA A 348 2.49 19.07 16.42
N ALA A 349 3.72 19.37 15.99
CA ALA A 349 3.96 20.05 14.71
C ALA A 349 3.60 19.16 13.51
N ALA A 350 3.95 17.86 13.57
CA ALA A 350 3.58 16.90 12.55
C ALA A 350 2.05 16.77 12.43
N ALA A 351 1.34 16.62 13.54
CA ALA A 351 -0.12 16.54 13.56
C ALA A 351 -0.78 17.82 13.01
N ALA A 352 -0.23 18.99 13.36
CA ALA A 352 -0.73 20.27 12.84
C ALA A 352 -0.53 20.39 11.31
N PHE A 353 0.62 19.97 10.80
CA PHE A 353 0.86 19.92 9.36
C PHE A 353 -0.09 18.94 8.65
N MET A 354 -0.26 17.73 9.18
CA MET A 354 -1.16 16.73 8.62
C MET A 354 -2.61 17.22 8.59
N ALA A 355 -3.10 17.81 9.69
CA ALA A 355 -4.45 18.41 9.72
C ALA A 355 -4.58 19.60 8.76
N TRP A 356 -3.52 20.39 8.55
CA TRP A 356 -3.50 21.47 7.58
C TRP A 356 -3.54 20.95 6.14
N LEU A 357 -2.90 19.83 5.81
CA LEU A 357 -3.01 19.19 4.50
C LEU A 357 -4.47 18.91 4.13
N HIS A 358 -5.31 18.50 5.11
CA HIS A 358 -6.73 18.22 4.92
C HIS A 358 -7.64 19.46 4.87
N GLN A 359 -7.09 20.68 4.89
CA GLN A 359 -7.95 21.85 4.67
C GLN A 359 -8.51 21.84 3.24
N PRO A 360 -9.78 22.28 3.03
CA PRO A 360 -10.47 22.18 1.73
C PRO A 360 -9.66 22.71 0.55
N ASP A 361 -9.00 23.86 0.70
CA ASP A 361 -8.19 24.47 -0.37
C ASP A 361 -6.97 23.59 -0.74
N ASN A 362 -6.35 22.93 0.24
CA ASN A 362 -5.22 22.04 0.01
C ASN A 362 -5.68 20.73 -0.66
N MET A 363 -6.81 20.20 -0.25
CA MET A 363 -7.43 19.03 -0.88
C MET A 363 -7.88 19.32 -2.32
N ALA A 364 -8.47 20.49 -2.57
CA ALA A 364 -8.78 20.96 -3.93
C ALA A 364 -7.50 21.12 -4.77
N SER A 365 -6.41 21.60 -4.16
CA SER A 365 -5.09 21.69 -4.80
C SER A 365 -4.51 20.32 -5.14
N LEU A 366 -4.67 19.31 -4.28
CA LEU A 366 -4.25 17.93 -4.54
C LEU A 366 -4.91 17.42 -5.83
N TYR A 367 -6.24 17.43 -5.89
CA TYR A 367 -6.96 17.01 -7.09
C TYR A 367 -6.54 17.80 -8.34
N LYS A 368 -6.51 19.14 -8.25
CA LYS A 368 -6.19 20.00 -9.38
C LYS A 368 -4.81 19.75 -9.98
N GLN A 369 -3.81 19.48 -9.15
CA GLN A 369 -2.42 19.30 -9.59
C GLN A 369 -2.09 17.89 -10.02
N THR A 370 -2.68 16.89 -9.36
CA THR A 370 -2.31 15.49 -9.56
C THR A 370 -3.42 14.63 -10.16
N GLY A 371 -4.67 14.99 -9.93
CA GLY A 371 -5.85 14.19 -10.26
C GLY A 371 -6.24 13.22 -9.13
N ALA A 372 -5.46 13.13 -8.04
CA ALA A 372 -5.79 12.29 -6.89
C ALA A 372 -7.10 12.74 -6.23
N PHE A 373 -7.95 11.79 -5.90
CA PHE A 373 -9.20 12.07 -5.20
C PHE A 373 -8.95 12.16 -3.69
N PRO A 374 -9.21 13.33 -3.08
CA PRO A 374 -8.94 13.54 -1.66
C PRO A 374 -9.76 12.61 -0.76
N ALA A 375 -9.14 12.07 0.29
CA ALA A 375 -9.82 11.27 1.30
C ALA A 375 -10.52 12.16 2.36
N ASP A 376 -11.26 13.18 1.92
CA ASP A 376 -11.93 14.15 2.78
C ASP A 376 -13.35 14.46 2.29
N LYS A 377 -14.33 14.39 3.19
CA LYS A 377 -15.76 14.62 2.90
C LYS A 377 -16.07 16.06 2.48
N ARG A 378 -15.17 17.02 2.78
CA ARG A 378 -15.31 18.42 2.42
C ARG A 378 -14.84 18.73 0.99
N PHE A 379 -14.27 17.74 0.30
CA PHE A 379 -13.88 17.90 -1.10
C PHE A 379 -15.12 18.16 -1.98
N ASP A 380 -15.10 19.25 -2.71
CA ASP A 380 -16.16 19.61 -3.65
C ASP A 380 -15.98 18.87 -4.98
N SER A 381 -16.65 17.72 -5.12
CA SER A 381 -16.60 16.89 -6.33
C SER A 381 -17.20 17.58 -7.56
N SER A 382 -17.96 18.68 -7.42
CA SER A 382 -18.46 19.47 -8.57
C SER A 382 -17.34 20.12 -9.37
N THR A 383 -16.14 20.23 -8.78
CA THR A 383 -14.92 20.71 -9.45
C THR A 383 -14.33 19.72 -10.44
N ILE A 384 -14.75 18.46 -10.40
CA ILE A 384 -14.37 17.43 -11.37
C ILE A 384 -15.14 17.68 -12.66
N THR A 385 -14.46 18.23 -13.68
CA THR A 385 -15.08 18.55 -14.97
C THR A 385 -14.77 17.54 -16.07
N ASP A 386 -13.69 16.80 -15.94
CA ASP A 386 -13.27 15.76 -16.90
C ASP A 386 -14.15 14.50 -16.75
N GLU A 387 -14.66 13.97 -17.88
CA GLU A 387 -15.60 12.83 -17.86
C GLU A 387 -14.93 11.52 -17.41
N LEU A 388 -13.65 11.31 -17.75
CA LEU A 388 -12.89 10.16 -17.28
C LEU A 388 -12.71 10.24 -15.75
N ALA A 389 -12.34 11.40 -15.24
CA ALA A 389 -12.21 11.63 -13.80
C ALA A 389 -13.54 11.47 -13.06
N LYS A 390 -14.67 11.94 -13.63
CA LYS A 390 -16.00 11.73 -13.03
C LYS A 390 -16.35 10.25 -12.91
N ARG A 391 -16.04 9.46 -13.94
CA ARG A 391 -16.29 8.02 -13.91
C ARG A 391 -15.44 7.34 -12.84
N LEU A 392 -14.16 7.65 -12.74
CA LEU A 392 -13.27 7.14 -11.72
C LEU A 392 -13.76 7.53 -10.32
N TYR A 393 -14.03 8.80 -10.08
CA TYR A 393 -14.55 9.27 -8.79
C TYR A 393 -15.85 8.57 -8.38
N THR A 394 -16.75 8.30 -9.34
CA THR A 394 -17.98 7.55 -9.09
C THR A 394 -17.70 6.10 -8.65
N LEU A 395 -16.68 5.48 -9.24
CA LEU A 395 -16.26 4.13 -8.86
C LEU A 395 -15.63 4.14 -7.45
N ASP A 396 -14.74 5.09 -7.17
CA ASP A 396 -14.00 5.20 -5.92
C ASP A 396 -14.86 5.56 -4.71
N THR A 397 -15.95 6.27 -4.95
CA THR A 397 -16.93 6.64 -3.91
C THR A 397 -18.11 5.68 -3.82
N ALA A 398 -18.00 4.48 -4.39
CA ALA A 398 -19.01 3.43 -4.24
C ALA A 398 -19.20 3.07 -2.75
N GLU A 399 -20.41 2.64 -2.40
CA GLU A 399 -20.82 2.42 -1.01
C GLU A 399 -19.99 1.37 -0.27
N LYS A 400 -19.43 0.41 -1.02
CA LYS A 400 -18.59 -0.66 -0.46
C LYS A 400 -17.20 -0.61 -1.09
N SER A 401 -16.20 -0.67 -0.24
CA SER A 401 -14.79 -0.65 -0.62
C SER A 401 -14.05 -1.71 0.17
N VAL A 402 -13.30 -2.58 -0.50
CA VAL A 402 -12.50 -3.64 0.12
C VAL A 402 -11.25 -3.92 -0.72
N TRP A 403 -10.09 -3.78 -0.13
CA TRP A 403 -8.82 -4.20 -0.69
C TRP A 403 -8.24 -5.34 0.16
N LEU A 404 -8.42 -6.60 -0.27
CA LEU A 404 -8.13 -7.79 0.55
C LEU A 404 -6.67 -7.90 1.01
N GLU A 405 -5.73 -7.50 0.18
CA GLU A 405 -4.30 -7.53 0.48
C GLU A 405 -3.99 -6.79 1.79
N ASN A 406 -4.67 -5.66 2.04
CA ASN A 406 -4.50 -4.88 3.25
C ASN A 406 -4.93 -5.60 4.55
N TYR A 407 -5.66 -6.70 4.43
CA TYR A 407 -6.07 -7.55 5.56
C TYR A 407 -5.09 -8.71 5.82
N LEU A 408 -4.01 -8.80 5.04
CA LEU A 408 -2.96 -9.78 5.23
C LEU A 408 -1.88 -9.24 6.17
N PRO A 409 -1.43 -10.04 7.16
CA PRO A 409 -0.22 -9.70 7.89
C PRO A 409 0.95 -9.50 6.91
N PRO A 410 1.83 -8.50 7.08
CA PRO A 410 2.90 -8.20 6.13
C PRO A 410 3.78 -9.39 5.75
N THR A 411 4.01 -10.33 6.69
CA THR A 411 4.75 -11.57 6.41
C THR A 411 3.96 -12.53 5.51
N VAL A 412 2.63 -12.59 5.67
CA VAL A 412 1.76 -13.44 4.83
C VAL A 412 1.61 -12.83 3.46
N ASP A 413 1.38 -11.54 3.38
CA ASP A 413 1.34 -10.79 2.12
C ASP A 413 2.61 -11.03 1.30
N THR A 414 3.78 -10.68 1.82
CA THR A 414 5.05 -10.80 1.08
C THR A 414 5.38 -12.25 0.71
N ASN A 415 5.26 -13.20 1.65
CA ASN A 415 5.80 -14.55 1.46
C ASN A 415 4.77 -15.56 0.94
N ALA A 416 3.48 -15.20 0.93
CA ALA A 416 2.43 -16.03 0.36
C ALA A 416 1.79 -15.38 -0.86
N ASP A 417 1.14 -14.22 -0.74
CA ASP A 417 0.37 -13.61 -1.82
C ASP A 417 1.27 -13.15 -2.97
N ILE A 418 2.20 -12.25 -2.70
CA ILE A 418 3.19 -11.76 -3.68
C ILE A 418 3.98 -12.93 -4.30
N ALA A 419 4.49 -13.84 -3.48
CA ALA A 419 5.30 -14.96 -3.96
C ALA A 419 4.49 -15.98 -4.79
N ALA A 420 3.22 -16.22 -4.45
CA ALA A 420 2.34 -17.08 -5.25
C ALA A 420 1.98 -16.43 -6.58
N GLY A 421 1.67 -15.13 -6.59
CA GLY A 421 1.46 -14.37 -7.82
C GLY A 421 2.66 -14.41 -8.77
N GLN A 422 3.88 -14.24 -8.23
CA GLN A 422 5.12 -14.39 -9.01
C GLN A 422 5.28 -15.81 -9.56
N MET A 423 5.02 -16.83 -8.74
CA MET A 423 5.11 -18.23 -9.15
C MET A 423 4.20 -18.54 -10.33
N ILE A 424 2.95 -18.13 -10.28
CA ILE A 424 1.96 -18.38 -11.33
C ILE A 424 2.29 -17.63 -12.62
N LEU A 425 2.55 -16.31 -12.52
CA LEU A 425 2.77 -15.48 -13.70
C LEU A 425 4.13 -15.75 -14.39
N SER A 426 5.11 -16.30 -13.65
CA SER A 426 6.37 -16.76 -14.24
C SER A 426 6.30 -18.18 -14.79
N GLY A 427 5.23 -18.94 -14.50
CA GLY A 427 5.13 -20.35 -14.84
C GLY A 427 6.08 -21.26 -14.08
N SER A 428 6.64 -20.81 -12.94
CA SER A 428 7.56 -21.61 -12.11
C SER A 428 6.84 -22.60 -11.20
N GLY A 429 5.52 -22.52 -11.06
CA GLY A 429 4.67 -23.46 -10.34
C GLY A 429 3.21 -23.32 -10.77
N GLY A 430 2.37 -24.19 -10.24
CA GLY A 430 0.93 -24.24 -10.55
C GLY A 430 0.07 -23.83 -9.35
N PRO A 431 -1.28 -23.86 -9.54
CA PRO A 431 -2.23 -23.47 -8.50
C PRO A 431 -2.09 -24.27 -7.20
N ASP A 432 -1.82 -25.58 -7.27
CA ASP A 432 -1.65 -26.42 -6.09
C ASP A 432 -0.42 -26.00 -5.26
N GLU A 433 0.71 -25.72 -5.93
CA GLU A 433 1.93 -25.25 -5.28
C GLU A 433 1.73 -23.85 -4.67
N ALA A 434 0.99 -22.98 -5.32
CA ALA A 434 0.68 -21.66 -4.82
C ALA A 434 -0.18 -21.73 -3.54
N VAL A 435 -1.23 -22.55 -3.52
CA VAL A 435 -2.07 -22.76 -2.33
C VAL A 435 -1.27 -23.43 -1.21
N ALA A 436 -0.41 -24.41 -1.53
CA ALA A 436 0.47 -25.04 -0.55
C ALA A 436 1.50 -24.04 0.04
N LEU A 437 1.97 -23.08 -0.75
CA LEU A 437 2.81 -21.98 -0.28
C LEU A 437 2.07 -21.13 0.77
N TRP A 438 0.84 -20.70 0.47
CA TRP A 438 0.00 -19.97 1.41
C TRP A 438 -0.20 -20.72 2.72
N GLU A 439 -0.57 -22.01 2.66
CA GLU A 439 -0.78 -22.85 3.84
C GLU A 439 0.48 -22.89 4.72
N ARG A 440 1.65 -23.11 4.09
CA ARG A 440 2.94 -23.18 4.79
C ARG A 440 3.27 -21.84 5.46
N VAL A 441 3.11 -20.71 4.74
CA VAL A 441 3.46 -19.39 5.25
C VAL A 441 2.54 -18.98 6.39
N VAL A 442 1.22 -19.14 6.25
CA VAL A 442 0.26 -18.81 7.30
C VAL A 442 0.53 -19.64 8.56
N LYS A 443 0.80 -20.94 8.41
CA LYS A 443 1.18 -21.82 9.54
C LYS A 443 2.47 -21.38 10.22
N GLN A 444 3.50 -21.02 9.44
CA GLN A 444 4.77 -20.53 9.98
C GLN A 444 4.60 -19.20 10.70
N TRP A 445 3.86 -18.26 10.11
CA TRP A 445 3.56 -16.96 10.73
C TRP A 445 2.85 -17.14 12.08
N ARG A 446 1.81 -17.98 12.16
CA ARG A 446 1.08 -18.26 13.39
C ARG A 446 1.98 -18.82 14.50
N LEU A 447 2.99 -19.62 14.15
CA LEU A 447 3.92 -20.24 15.10
C LEU A 447 5.08 -19.32 15.49
N GLN A 448 5.65 -18.61 14.53
CA GLN A 448 6.89 -17.86 14.73
C GLN A 448 6.64 -16.41 15.17
N GLN A 449 5.48 -15.84 14.83
CA GLN A 449 5.10 -14.47 15.17
C GLN A 449 3.88 -14.44 16.11
N ALA A 450 3.97 -15.21 17.20
CA ALA A 450 2.84 -15.44 18.12
C ALA A 450 2.25 -14.15 18.72
N SER A 451 3.06 -13.11 18.93
CA SER A 451 2.59 -11.81 19.42
C SER A 451 1.67 -11.14 18.39
N GLU A 452 2.14 -11.02 17.14
CA GLU A 452 1.38 -10.43 16.04
C GLU A 452 0.12 -11.25 15.72
N TYR A 453 0.25 -12.58 15.70
CA TYR A 453 -0.88 -13.48 15.54
C TYR A 453 -1.96 -13.29 16.61
N ASN A 454 -1.58 -13.08 17.88
CA ASN A 454 -2.54 -12.82 18.93
C ASN A 454 -3.23 -11.46 18.80
N GLN A 455 -2.51 -10.44 18.35
CA GLN A 455 -3.09 -9.11 18.04
C GLN A 455 -4.04 -9.21 16.84
N TYR A 456 -3.63 -9.89 15.78
CA TYR A 456 -4.46 -10.15 14.61
C TYR A 456 -5.79 -10.84 15.00
N LYS A 457 -5.72 -11.90 15.82
CA LYS A 457 -6.94 -12.61 16.31
C LYS A 457 -7.86 -11.71 17.12
N LYS A 458 -7.30 -10.83 17.96
CA LYS A 458 -8.08 -9.88 18.75
C LYS A 458 -8.76 -8.87 17.82
N TRP A 459 -8.03 -8.32 16.87
CA TRP A 459 -8.55 -7.39 15.89
C TRP A 459 -9.61 -8.03 14.98
N ALA A 460 -9.35 -9.22 14.44
CA ALA A 460 -10.27 -9.94 13.57
C ALA A 460 -11.63 -10.31 14.20
N LYS A 461 -11.71 -10.31 15.54
CA LYS A 461 -12.97 -10.56 16.27
C LYS A 461 -13.76 -9.28 16.58
N ASN A 462 -13.08 -8.15 16.61
CA ASN A 462 -13.64 -6.88 17.12
C ASN A 462 -13.73 -5.78 16.04
N GLY A 463 -13.13 -6.00 14.89
CA GLY A 463 -13.15 -5.15 13.70
C GLY A 463 -13.97 -5.84 12.60
#